data_32e6c7ebf59faff14b9bcc2387a2c8f0
#
_entry.id   32e6c7ebf59faff14b9bcc2387a2c8f0
#
_cell.length_a   1.000
_cell.length_b   1.000
_cell.length_c   1.000
_cell.angle_alpha   90.00
_cell.angle_beta   90.00
_cell.angle_gamma   90.00
#
_symmetry.space_group_name_H-M   'P 1'
#
loop_
_entity.id
_entity.type
_entity.pdbx_description
1 polymer ?
#
loop_
_entity_poly.entity_id
_entity_poly.type
_entity_poly.pdbx_seq_one_letter_code
_entity_poly.pdbx_strand_id
1 'polypeptide(L)'
;VLMKEIREFAIDHYGALGDGVTLCTAAIQQAIDAAAAAGGGRVTVPAGVYLTGAIFVKSHVELDIGEGAVLQAVVDEAAYPSIWTRVAGIEMMWHSALINVCGQRGVTIRGKGVIDGQGEYWWHKYWGTDRLGGMRQTYTAQGLRWAVDYDCKRPRLLLVNDCSDVRVSGLTFVRSPFWNVHICYSEQVVVDHLVIQRNEGPSTDGIDIDSSTNVLVEHCEIDCNDDNICVKAGRDADGLRVNRPSVHIVIRHCTLGRGGGITLGSETSGGIRHVEISDIMLKGTENGFRLKSARTRGGTIEHIRVRNLHMTNVRNPFSFLLNWNPSYSYARLPDGCSGEVPEHWKVMAEPVHPPERGIPEFRDIEISQVTVTGDLDHVNSRSQAFEVEAYPEKPIRDIRWSHIRMTVQEAGYIAHAQNWQMDDVVVRTVEPTPLRLDNVVNVDVPVFVNLADGEGWEGTDG
;
A
#
# COMPACT_ATOMS: atom_id res chain seq x y z
N VAL A 1 21.28 22.70 27.71
CA VAL A 1 21.53 22.45 26.29
C VAL A 1 20.88 23.60 25.54
N LEU A 2 21.68 24.53 25.00
CA LEU A 2 21.19 25.60 24.13
C LEU A 2 20.53 24.91 22.90
N MET A 3 19.23 25.11 22.69
CA MET A 3 18.59 24.71 21.44
C MET A 3 19.28 25.51 20.33
N LYS A 4 19.99 24.82 19.44
CA LYS A 4 20.60 25.42 18.26
C LYS A 4 19.42 25.96 17.41
N GLU A 5 19.38 27.25 17.14
CA GLU A 5 18.37 27.81 16.25
C GLU A 5 18.43 27.08 14.91
N ILE A 6 17.28 26.54 14.48
CA ILE A 6 17.16 25.87 13.19
C ILE A 6 17.22 26.98 12.13
N ARG A 7 18.21 26.90 11.25
CA ARG A 7 18.34 27.84 10.14
C ARG A 7 17.22 27.63 9.13
N GLU A 8 16.56 28.71 8.74
CA GLU A 8 15.42 28.67 7.82
C GLU A 8 15.81 29.13 6.41
N PHE A 9 15.19 28.48 5.41
CA PHE A 9 15.38 28.71 3.98
C PHE A 9 14.00 28.76 3.32
N ALA A 10 13.42 29.96 3.25
CA ALA A 10 12.11 30.14 2.65
C ALA A 10 12.20 30.12 1.12
N ILE A 11 11.33 29.34 0.45
CA ILE A 11 11.43 29.11 -1.00
C ILE A 11 11.17 30.39 -1.82
N ASP A 12 10.41 31.33 -1.31
CA ASP A 12 10.17 32.64 -1.94
C ASP A 12 11.45 33.49 -2.04
N HIS A 13 12.37 33.36 -1.09
CA HIS A 13 13.71 33.98 -1.18
C HIS A 13 14.58 33.43 -2.33
N TYR A 14 14.19 32.28 -2.89
CA TYR A 14 14.83 31.65 -4.05
C TYR A 14 14.03 31.85 -5.34
N GLY A 15 12.96 32.68 -5.28
CA GLY A 15 12.16 33.04 -6.43
C GLY A 15 10.93 32.15 -6.70
N ALA A 16 10.52 31.32 -5.73
CA ALA A 16 9.26 30.60 -5.85
C ALA A 16 8.07 31.55 -5.71
N LEU A 17 7.09 31.41 -6.60
CA LEU A 17 5.85 32.20 -6.59
C LEU A 17 4.64 31.28 -6.33
N GLY A 18 3.89 31.58 -5.29
CA GLY A 18 2.71 30.81 -4.89
C GLY A 18 1.44 31.15 -5.69
N ASP A 19 1.57 31.37 -7.02
CA ASP A 19 0.52 31.83 -7.92
C ASP A 19 -0.24 30.70 -8.67
N GLY A 20 0.20 29.45 -8.51
CA GLY A 20 -0.39 28.28 -9.17
C GLY A 20 -0.07 28.15 -10.67
N VAL A 21 0.76 29.01 -11.22
CA VAL A 21 1.07 29.09 -12.65
C VAL A 21 2.58 29.01 -12.91
N THR A 22 3.36 29.72 -12.12
CA THR A 22 4.83 29.75 -12.28
C THR A 22 5.46 28.45 -11.82
N LEU A 23 6.29 27.85 -12.69
CA LEU A 23 7.01 26.62 -12.33
C LEU A 23 8.11 26.92 -11.31
N CYS A 24 7.96 26.38 -10.10
CA CYS A 24 8.81 26.67 -8.95
C CYS A 24 9.87 25.58 -8.66
N THR A 25 9.96 24.53 -9.47
CA THR A 25 10.88 23.38 -9.22
C THR A 25 12.29 23.79 -8.91
N ALA A 26 12.88 24.66 -9.73
CA ALA A 26 14.25 25.13 -9.55
C ALA A 26 14.43 25.94 -8.26
N ALA A 27 13.49 26.83 -7.94
CA ALA A 27 13.53 27.66 -6.74
C ALA A 27 13.42 26.81 -5.46
N ILE A 28 12.50 25.83 -5.43
CA ILE A 28 12.35 24.91 -4.31
C ILE A 28 13.63 24.07 -4.15
N GLN A 29 14.17 23.55 -5.25
CA GLN A 29 15.40 22.75 -5.20
C GLN A 29 16.60 23.57 -4.72
N GLN A 30 16.73 24.82 -5.13
CA GLN A 30 17.80 25.71 -4.65
C GLN A 30 17.72 25.96 -3.14
N ALA A 31 16.52 26.12 -2.58
CA ALA A 31 16.33 26.24 -1.14
C ALA A 31 16.77 24.98 -0.39
N ILE A 32 16.39 23.80 -0.91
CA ILE A 32 16.81 22.50 -0.37
C ILE A 32 18.32 22.34 -0.44
N ASP A 33 18.94 22.69 -1.57
CA ASP A 33 20.39 22.60 -1.78
C ASP A 33 21.16 23.53 -0.85
N ALA A 34 20.66 24.74 -0.64
CA ALA A 34 21.23 25.70 0.29
C ALA A 34 21.15 25.22 1.75
N ALA A 35 20.02 24.65 2.16
CA ALA A 35 19.87 24.08 3.48
C ALA A 35 20.83 22.90 3.69
N ALA A 36 20.94 22.00 2.73
CA ALA A 36 21.87 20.87 2.78
C ALA A 36 23.35 21.33 2.82
N ALA A 37 23.73 22.30 2.01
CA ALA A 37 25.08 22.88 1.99
C ALA A 37 25.45 23.56 3.33
N ALA A 38 24.44 24.05 4.07
CA ALA A 38 24.63 24.63 5.40
C ALA A 38 24.74 23.54 6.52
N GLY A 39 24.71 22.27 6.15
CA GLY A 39 24.76 21.15 7.10
C GLY A 39 23.39 20.76 7.66
N GLY A 40 22.32 21.21 7.03
CA GLY A 40 20.93 21.01 7.41
C GLY A 40 20.19 22.30 7.71
N GLY A 41 18.88 22.22 7.83
CA GLY A 41 18.01 23.35 8.13
C GLY A 41 16.58 23.12 7.72
N ARG A 42 15.73 24.10 7.96
CA ARG A 42 14.32 24.06 7.58
C ARG A 42 14.07 24.83 6.29
N VAL A 43 13.56 24.11 5.29
CA VAL A 43 13.04 24.72 4.06
C VAL A 43 11.55 24.97 4.27
N THR A 44 11.12 26.23 4.25
CA THR A 44 9.74 26.60 4.50
C THR A 44 9.01 26.90 3.19
N VAL A 45 7.82 26.32 3.06
CA VAL A 45 6.88 26.58 1.97
C VAL A 45 5.69 27.34 2.55
N PRO A 46 5.62 28.67 2.36
CA PRO A 46 4.54 29.50 2.91
C PRO A 46 3.21 29.26 2.16
N ALA A 47 2.12 29.84 2.67
CA ALA A 47 0.81 29.73 2.03
C ALA A 47 0.86 30.20 0.56
N GLY A 48 0.22 29.44 -0.33
CA GLY A 48 0.21 29.68 -1.78
C GLY A 48 0.15 28.37 -2.57
N VAL A 49 -0.04 28.45 -3.87
CA VAL A 49 -0.03 27.28 -4.77
C VAL A 49 1.25 27.27 -5.59
N TYR A 50 2.10 26.31 -5.37
CA TYR A 50 3.42 26.22 -6.01
C TYR A 50 3.43 25.07 -7.02
N LEU A 51 3.39 25.42 -8.31
CA LEU A 51 3.48 24.44 -9.39
C LEU A 51 4.90 23.90 -9.46
N THR A 52 5.07 22.57 -9.36
CA THR A 52 6.40 21.96 -9.33
C THR A 52 6.44 20.60 -10.02
N GLY A 53 7.59 20.27 -10.61
CA GLY A 53 7.97 18.91 -10.96
C GLY A 53 8.71 18.23 -9.79
N ALA A 54 9.49 17.21 -10.10
CA ALA A 54 10.22 16.45 -9.09
C ALA A 54 11.23 17.29 -8.31
N ILE A 55 11.17 17.21 -6.97
CA ILE A 55 12.15 17.79 -6.05
C ILE A 55 12.84 16.70 -5.25
N PHE A 56 14.10 16.92 -4.84
CA PHE A 56 14.94 15.95 -4.15
C PHE A 56 15.43 16.52 -2.82
N VAL A 57 14.84 16.01 -1.73
CA VAL A 57 15.18 16.43 -0.36
C VAL A 57 16.46 15.72 0.08
N LYS A 58 17.35 16.47 0.73
CA LYS A 58 18.69 16.01 1.12
C LYS A 58 18.81 15.77 2.63
N SER A 59 19.88 15.11 3.00
CA SER A 59 20.15 14.75 4.40
C SER A 59 20.15 15.96 5.33
N HIS A 60 19.56 15.78 6.49
CA HIS A 60 19.42 16.78 7.56
C HIS A 60 18.55 17.99 7.19
N VAL A 61 17.77 17.90 6.11
CA VAL A 61 16.81 18.93 5.71
C VAL A 61 15.43 18.59 6.26
N GLU A 62 14.78 19.57 6.85
CA GLU A 62 13.36 19.57 7.18
C GLU A 62 12.62 20.37 6.11
N LEU A 63 11.74 19.72 5.33
CA LEU A 63 10.84 20.38 4.40
C LEU A 63 9.50 20.63 5.13
N ASP A 64 9.22 21.88 5.45
CA ASP A 64 8.02 22.30 6.17
C ASP A 64 7.03 22.98 5.21
N ILE A 65 5.96 22.25 4.86
CA ILE A 65 4.90 22.71 3.96
C ILE A 65 3.80 23.29 4.82
N GLY A 66 3.75 24.61 4.93
CA GLY A 66 2.92 25.35 5.86
C GLY A 66 1.42 25.20 5.58
N GLU A 67 0.63 25.60 6.55
CA GLU A 67 -0.83 25.69 6.41
C GLU A 67 -1.21 26.65 5.27
N GLY A 68 -2.11 26.23 4.38
CA GLY A 68 -2.48 27.00 3.18
C GLY A 68 -1.49 26.88 2.01
N ALA A 69 -0.38 26.15 2.17
CA ALA A 69 0.53 25.83 1.07
C ALA A 69 0.05 24.60 0.31
N VAL A 70 0.18 24.65 -1.02
CA VAL A 70 -0.09 23.54 -1.93
C VAL A 70 1.14 23.33 -2.83
N LEU A 71 1.79 22.17 -2.74
CA LEU A 71 2.70 21.72 -3.77
C LEU A 71 1.90 21.01 -4.85
N GLN A 72 1.73 21.66 -5.98
CA GLN A 72 0.93 21.15 -7.10
C GLN A 72 1.84 20.56 -8.17
N ALA A 73 1.63 19.30 -8.50
CA ALA A 73 2.39 18.60 -9.52
C ALA A 73 2.13 19.17 -10.92
N VAL A 74 3.17 19.44 -11.69
CA VAL A 74 3.00 19.79 -13.09
C VAL A 74 2.64 18.55 -13.90
N VAL A 75 1.70 18.71 -14.83
CA VAL A 75 1.25 17.62 -15.72
C VAL A 75 2.14 17.62 -16.99
N ASP A 76 3.41 17.22 -16.78
CA ASP A 76 4.41 17.07 -17.83
C ASP A 76 5.36 15.93 -17.47
N GLU A 77 5.41 14.89 -18.29
CA GLU A 77 6.27 13.72 -18.04
C GLU A 77 7.77 14.10 -17.96
N ALA A 78 8.20 15.13 -18.70
CA ALA A 78 9.58 15.58 -18.70
C ALA A 78 10.02 16.21 -17.36
N ALA A 79 9.07 16.65 -16.53
CA ALA A 79 9.34 17.21 -15.21
C ALA A 79 9.68 16.14 -14.15
N TYR A 80 9.60 14.85 -14.50
CA TYR A 80 9.88 13.71 -13.63
C TYR A 80 11.00 12.85 -14.22
N PRO A 81 12.28 13.24 -14.03
CA PRO A 81 13.41 12.48 -14.57
C PRO A 81 13.36 11.03 -14.12
N SER A 82 13.74 10.12 -15.02
CA SER A 82 13.82 8.70 -14.69
C SER A 82 14.96 8.43 -13.72
N ILE A 83 14.65 7.66 -12.68
CA ILE A 83 15.61 7.20 -11.67
C ILE A 83 15.56 5.68 -11.57
N TRP A 84 16.67 5.08 -11.13
CA TRP A 84 16.68 3.66 -10.76
C TRP A 84 15.94 3.49 -9.42
N THR A 85 14.92 2.67 -9.40
CA THR A 85 14.09 2.45 -8.22
C THR A 85 13.38 1.11 -8.31
N ARG A 86 12.67 0.70 -7.27
CA ARG A 86 11.74 -0.43 -7.33
C ARG A 86 10.33 0.08 -7.52
N VAL A 87 9.56 -0.57 -8.39
CA VAL A 87 8.13 -0.31 -8.61
C VAL A 87 7.40 -1.66 -8.68
N ALA A 88 6.35 -1.83 -7.90
CA ALA A 88 5.57 -3.05 -7.82
C ALA A 88 6.45 -4.32 -7.78
N GLY A 89 7.51 -4.27 -6.97
CA GLY A 89 8.42 -5.35 -6.69
C GLY A 89 9.55 -5.57 -7.68
N ILE A 90 9.66 -4.79 -8.77
CA ILE A 90 10.69 -4.90 -9.81
C ILE A 90 11.63 -3.69 -9.78
N GLU A 91 12.94 -3.92 -9.79
CA GLU A 91 13.94 -2.87 -9.95
C GLU A 91 14.04 -2.43 -11.43
N MET A 92 13.81 -1.15 -11.68
CA MET A 92 13.80 -0.61 -13.03
C MET A 92 13.95 0.93 -13.06
N MET A 93 14.19 1.48 -14.24
CA MET A 93 14.09 2.92 -14.47
C MET A 93 12.63 3.36 -14.50
N TRP A 94 12.26 4.26 -13.60
CA TRP A 94 10.91 4.79 -13.44
C TRP A 94 10.92 6.30 -13.23
N HIS A 95 9.80 6.97 -13.48
CA HIS A 95 9.65 8.37 -13.11
C HIS A 95 9.96 8.59 -11.63
N SER A 96 10.74 9.62 -11.32
CA SER A 96 10.87 10.11 -9.96
C SER A 96 9.50 10.52 -9.41
N ALA A 97 9.38 10.54 -8.10
CA ALA A 97 8.20 11.08 -7.42
C ALA A 97 8.16 12.62 -7.50
N LEU A 98 7.05 13.21 -7.09
CA LEU A 98 7.00 14.65 -6.89
C LEU A 98 8.00 15.07 -5.80
N ILE A 99 8.03 14.35 -4.68
CA ILE A 99 9.00 14.55 -3.60
C ILE A 99 9.84 13.27 -3.47
N ASN A 100 11.14 13.40 -3.57
CA ASN A 100 12.09 12.28 -3.50
C ASN A 100 13.05 12.45 -2.34
N VAL A 101 13.23 11.38 -1.56
CA VAL A 101 14.29 11.21 -0.57
C VAL A 101 15.02 9.94 -0.96
N CYS A 102 16.20 10.07 -1.54
CA CYS A 102 16.94 8.93 -2.09
C CYS A 102 18.37 8.91 -1.56
N GLY A 103 18.75 7.83 -0.87
CA GLY A 103 20.09 7.68 -0.28
C GLY A 103 20.39 8.71 0.82
N GLN A 104 19.39 9.16 1.57
CA GLN A 104 19.53 10.26 2.54
C GLN A 104 19.28 9.78 3.97
N ARG A 105 19.65 10.63 4.94
CA ARG A 105 19.42 10.37 6.36
C ARG A 105 18.99 11.62 7.13
N GLY A 106 18.22 11.41 8.21
CA GLY A 106 17.80 12.51 9.09
C GLY A 106 16.93 13.53 8.36
N VAL A 107 15.98 13.07 7.56
CA VAL A 107 15.08 13.93 6.76
C VAL A 107 13.72 14.01 7.41
N THR A 108 13.17 15.20 7.48
CA THR A 108 11.78 15.42 7.92
C THR A 108 10.99 16.12 6.81
N ILE A 109 9.83 15.59 6.49
CA ILE A 109 8.84 16.22 5.59
C ILE A 109 7.59 16.39 6.40
N ARG A 110 7.18 17.61 6.65
CA ARG A 110 6.07 17.87 7.56
C ARG A 110 5.26 19.11 7.22
N GLY A 111 4.24 19.36 8.00
CA GLY A 111 3.42 20.57 7.97
C GLY A 111 1.93 20.27 7.93
N LYS A 112 1.15 21.27 7.52
CA LYS A 112 -0.29 21.14 7.33
C LYS A 112 -0.71 21.44 5.88
N GLY A 113 0.26 21.50 4.98
CA GLY A 113 0.04 21.77 3.57
C GLY A 113 -0.48 20.57 2.80
N VAL A 114 -0.73 20.79 1.53
CA VAL A 114 -1.31 19.83 0.59
C VAL A 114 -0.29 19.46 -0.48
N ILE A 115 -0.18 18.18 -0.77
CA ILE A 115 0.54 17.62 -1.92
C ILE A 115 -0.51 17.17 -2.94
N ASP A 116 -0.61 17.89 -4.05
CA ASP A 116 -1.61 17.66 -5.09
C ASP A 116 -0.98 17.11 -6.37
N GLY A 117 -1.28 15.86 -6.69
CA GLY A 117 -0.68 15.16 -7.81
C GLY A 117 -1.27 15.48 -9.18
N GLN A 118 -2.40 16.17 -9.27
CA GLN A 118 -3.13 16.39 -10.52
C GLN A 118 -3.30 15.11 -11.35
N GLY A 119 -3.74 14.02 -10.67
CA GLY A 119 -3.69 12.64 -11.17
C GLY A 119 -4.54 12.32 -12.39
N GLU A 120 -5.55 13.12 -12.70
CA GLU A 120 -6.58 12.84 -13.72
C GLU A 120 -5.99 12.53 -15.10
N TYR A 121 -4.98 13.29 -15.52
CA TYR A 121 -4.27 13.03 -16.80
C TYR A 121 -3.67 11.63 -16.83
N TRP A 122 -2.99 11.24 -15.75
CA TRP A 122 -2.31 9.96 -15.60
C TRP A 122 -3.29 8.79 -15.50
N TRP A 123 -4.45 9.01 -14.85
CA TRP A 123 -5.50 8.01 -14.76
C TRP A 123 -6.13 7.75 -16.11
N HIS A 124 -6.42 8.82 -16.89
CA HIS A 124 -6.97 8.69 -18.23
C HIS A 124 -5.99 8.00 -19.19
N LYS A 125 -4.69 8.26 -19.06
CA LYS A 125 -3.65 7.54 -19.80
C LYS A 125 -3.73 6.03 -19.55
N TYR A 126 -3.94 5.62 -18.30
CA TYR A 126 -4.00 4.21 -17.90
C TYR A 126 -5.29 3.51 -18.32
N TRP A 127 -6.46 4.04 -17.94
CA TRP A 127 -7.76 3.36 -18.13
C TRP A 127 -8.81 4.15 -18.94
N GLY A 128 -8.44 5.24 -19.59
CA GLY A 128 -9.38 6.10 -20.33
C GLY A 128 -10.26 6.96 -19.43
N THR A 129 -11.05 7.82 -20.03
CA THR A 129 -12.01 8.69 -19.32
C THR A 129 -13.22 7.90 -18.80
N ASP A 130 -13.54 6.78 -19.43
CA ASP A 130 -14.63 5.87 -19.08
C ASP A 130 -14.22 4.79 -18.08
N ARG A 131 -12.94 4.75 -17.66
CA ARG A 131 -12.33 3.72 -16.80
C ARG A 131 -12.30 2.30 -17.41
N LEU A 132 -12.62 2.18 -18.70
CA LEU A 132 -12.68 0.90 -19.42
C LEU A 132 -11.67 0.84 -20.58
N GLY A 133 -11.11 1.98 -20.99
CA GLY A 133 -10.20 2.14 -22.12
C GLY A 133 -8.73 2.27 -21.73
N GLY A 134 -8.05 3.20 -22.38
CA GLY A 134 -6.64 3.55 -22.14
C GLY A 134 -5.66 2.42 -22.48
N MET A 135 -4.43 2.56 -21.96
CA MET A 135 -3.39 1.55 -22.13
C MET A 135 -3.79 0.19 -21.56
N ARG A 136 -4.52 0.17 -20.43
CA ARG A 136 -4.97 -1.07 -19.80
C ARG A 136 -5.79 -1.95 -20.73
N GLN A 137 -6.75 -1.38 -21.47
CA GLN A 137 -7.56 -2.13 -22.41
C GLN A 137 -6.72 -2.68 -23.56
N THR A 138 -5.86 -1.85 -24.15
CA THR A 138 -4.98 -2.22 -25.26
C THR A 138 -4.06 -3.38 -24.87
N TYR A 139 -3.41 -3.28 -23.70
CA TYR A 139 -2.51 -4.32 -23.19
C TYR A 139 -3.26 -5.60 -22.82
N THR A 140 -4.43 -5.48 -22.21
CA THR A 140 -5.25 -6.65 -21.86
C THR A 140 -5.70 -7.42 -23.11
N ALA A 141 -6.10 -6.73 -24.17
CA ALA A 141 -6.47 -7.35 -25.43
C ALA A 141 -5.31 -8.10 -26.12
N GLN A 142 -4.07 -7.72 -25.80
CA GLN A 142 -2.85 -8.36 -26.29
C GLN A 142 -2.30 -9.44 -25.35
N GLY A 143 -2.99 -9.75 -24.25
CA GLY A 143 -2.49 -10.68 -23.23
C GLY A 143 -1.35 -10.12 -22.36
N LEU A 144 -1.17 -8.80 -22.36
CA LEU A 144 -0.08 -8.09 -21.65
C LEU A 144 -0.58 -7.38 -20.38
N ARG A 145 -1.65 -7.87 -19.74
CA ARG A 145 -2.17 -7.24 -18.50
C ARG A 145 -1.08 -7.10 -17.42
N TRP A 146 -0.15 -8.02 -17.38
CA TRP A 146 0.97 -8.03 -16.43
C TRP A 146 1.99 -6.90 -16.67
N ALA A 147 2.07 -6.34 -17.87
CA ALA A 147 3.07 -5.36 -18.28
C ALA A 147 2.59 -3.90 -18.17
N VAL A 148 1.29 -3.65 -18.30
CA VAL A 148 0.76 -2.28 -18.42
C VAL A 148 1.09 -1.39 -17.24
N ASP A 149 1.11 -1.93 -16.02
CA ASP A 149 1.43 -1.17 -14.81
C ASP A 149 2.89 -0.69 -14.79
N TYR A 150 3.77 -1.35 -15.55
CA TYR A 150 5.20 -1.03 -15.68
C TYR A 150 5.52 -0.17 -16.92
N ASP A 151 4.65 -0.19 -17.92
CA ASP A 151 4.83 0.59 -19.16
C ASP A 151 4.09 1.93 -19.10
N CYS A 152 2.96 1.99 -18.41
CA CYS A 152 2.26 3.23 -18.14
C CYS A 152 2.90 3.95 -16.95
N LYS A 153 4.06 4.56 -17.19
CA LYS A 153 4.83 5.25 -16.14
C LYS A 153 4.05 6.46 -15.61
N ARG A 154 3.95 6.52 -14.28
CA ARG A 154 3.23 7.56 -13.54
C ARG A 154 4.04 7.93 -12.30
N PRO A 155 4.24 9.21 -11.96
CA PRO A 155 5.00 9.59 -10.77
C PRO A 155 4.23 9.22 -9.49
N ARG A 156 4.95 8.82 -8.45
CA ARG A 156 4.46 8.73 -7.07
C ARG A 156 4.42 10.14 -6.47
N LEU A 157 3.67 10.37 -5.40
CA LEU A 157 3.75 11.67 -4.72
C LEU A 157 4.98 11.77 -3.83
N LEU A 158 5.28 10.75 -3.03
CA LEU A 158 6.46 10.71 -2.17
C LEU A 158 7.18 9.37 -2.32
N LEU A 159 8.48 9.45 -2.53
CA LEU A 159 9.38 8.31 -2.52
C LEU A 159 10.45 8.49 -1.44
N VAL A 160 10.55 7.52 -0.52
CA VAL A 160 11.66 7.38 0.44
C VAL A 160 12.40 6.10 0.06
N ASN A 161 13.58 6.24 -0.55
CA ASN A 161 14.31 5.10 -1.13
C ASN A 161 15.75 5.04 -0.62
N ASP A 162 16.11 3.91 -0.02
CA ASP A 162 17.45 3.66 0.54
C ASP A 162 17.88 4.73 1.57
N CYS A 163 17.00 4.99 2.54
CA CYS A 163 17.15 6.07 3.52
C CYS A 163 17.16 5.54 4.95
N SER A 164 17.65 6.37 5.87
CA SER A 164 17.57 6.12 7.30
C SER A 164 17.12 7.36 8.07
N ASP A 165 16.36 7.14 9.17
CA ASP A 165 15.87 8.23 10.02
C ASP A 165 15.07 9.28 9.24
N VAL A 166 13.92 8.87 8.71
CA VAL A 166 13.01 9.73 7.95
C VAL A 166 11.68 9.86 8.67
N ARG A 167 11.17 11.08 8.75
CA ARG A 167 9.84 11.36 9.28
C ARG A 167 8.97 12.09 8.25
N VAL A 168 7.73 11.63 8.09
CA VAL A 168 6.70 12.26 7.26
C VAL A 168 5.47 12.52 8.13
N SER A 169 5.04 13.78 8.29
CA SER A 169 4.03 14.10 9.31
C SER A 169 3.08 15.24 8.92
N GLY A 170 1.79 15.06 9.20
CA GLY A 170 0.77 16.11 9.23
C GLY A 170 0.25 16.61 7.88
N LEU A 171 0.75 16.09 6.76
CA LEU A 171 0.43 16.54 5.41
C LEU A 171 -0.81 15.87 4.83
N THR A 172 -1.43 16.55 3.87
CA THR A 172 -2.56 16.03 3.08
C THR A 172 -2.09 15.69 1.66
N PHE A 173 -2.32 14.46 1.21
CA PHE A 173 -2.01 13.98 -0.14
C PHE A 173 -3.30 13.80 -0.93
N VAL A 174 -3.38 14.38 -2.12
CA VAL A 174 -4.57 14.31 -2.97
C VAL A 174 -4.21 14.04 -4.42
N ARG A 175 -5.10 13.37 -5.12
CA ARG A 175 -5.07 13.16 -6.57
C ARG A 175 -3.72 12.63 -7.07
N SER A 176 -3.21 11.59 -6.42
CA SER A 176 -1.95 10.96 -6.82
C SER A 176 -2.04 10.36 -8.22
N PRO A 177 -1.04 10.55 -9.08
CA PRO A 177 -0.97 9.84 -10.36
C PRO A 177 -0.83 8.33 -10.22
N PHE A 178 -0.19 7.88 -9.15
CA PHE A 178 0.16 6.49 -8.82
C PHE A 178 0.14 6.34 -7.29
N TRP A 179 1.02 5.55 -6.68
CA TRP A 179 1.13 5.41 -5.23
C TRP A 179 1.37 6.76 -4.53
N ASN A 180 0.71 6.99 -3.40
CA ASN A 180 0.89 8.23 -2.66
C ASN A 180 2.25 8.28 -1.94
N VAL A 181 2.50 7.33 -1.04
CA VAL A 181 3.74 7.27 -0.25
C VAL A 181 4.39 5.90 -0.45
N HIS A 182 5.61 5.87 -0.95
CA HIS A 182 6.38 4.66 -1.12
C HIS A 182 7.67 4.70 -0.29
N ILE A 183 7.80 3.80 0.67
CA ILE A 183 8.97 3.60 1.51
C ILE A 183 9.66 2.33 1.04
N CYS A 184 10.83 2.47 0.41
CA CYS A 184 11.55 1.37 -0.20
C CYS A 184 12.98 1.30 0.33
N TYR A 185 13.46 0.10 0.68
CA TYR A 185 14.84 -0.12 1.14
C TYR A 185 15.29 0.76 2.30
N SER A 186 14.38 1.21 3.14
CA SER A 186 14.66 2.23 4.14
C SER A 186 14.54 1.67 5.56
N GLU A 187 15.14 2.37 6.51
CA GLU A 187 15.08 1.99 7.92
C GLU A 187 14.80 3.18 8.83
N GLN A 188 14.15 2.91 9.97
CA GLN A 188 13.78 3.94 10.95
C GLN A 188 12.93 5.05 10.31
N VAL A 189 11.80 4.67 9.72
CA VAL A 189 10.86 5.60 9.07
C VAL A 189 9.59 5.73 9.91
N VAL A 190 9.19 6.96 10.15
CA VAL A 190 7.93 7.29 10.84
C VAL A 190 7.02 8.06 9.89
N VAL A 191 5.81 7.57 9.74
CA VAL A 191 4.74 8.23 8.98
C VAL A 191 3.56 8.45 9.92
N ASP A 192 3.23 9.68 10.19
CA ASP A 192 2.17 9.98 11.16
C ASP A 192 1.28 11.16 10.74
N HIS A 193 0.01 11.10 11.16
CA HIS A 193 -0.99 12.15 10.96
C HIS A 193 -1.14 12.59 9.49
N LEU A 194 -0.97 11.68 8.54
CA LEU A 194 -1.26 11.96 7.13
C LEU A 194 -2.76 11.84 6.85
N VAL A 195 -3.23 12.69 5.95
CA VAL A 195 -4.54 12.56 5.31
C VAL A 195 -4.32 12.26 3.83
N ILE A 196 -4.75 11.08 3.38
CA ILE A 196 -4.68 10.67 1.97
C ILE A 196 -6.10 10.54 1.46
N GLN A 197 -6.49 11.35 0.49
CA GLN A 197 -7.88 11.43 0.02
C GLN A 197 -8.01 11.90 -1.43
N ARG A 198 -9.20 11.78 -2.01
CA ARG A 198 -9.50 12.18 -3.39
C ARG A 198 -8.63 11.43 -4.42
N ASN A 199 -8.27 10.20 -4.11
CA ASN A 199 -7.48 9.32 -4.98
C ASN A 199 -8.41 8.32 -5.65
N GLU A 200 -9.00 8.69 -6.79
CA GLU A 200 -9.96 7.87 -7.53
C GLU A 200 -9.35 7.05 -8.66
N GLY A 201 -8.08 7.29 -8.92
CA GLY A 201 -7.37 6.68 -10.04
C GLY A 201 -6.80 5.30 -9.76
N PRO A 202 -6.36 4.60 -10.80
CA PRO A 202 -5.81 3.25 -10.69
C PRO A 202 -4.47 3.25 -9.97
N SER A 203 -4.26 2.26 -9.10
CA SER A 203 -3.02 2.09 -8.33
C SER A 203 -2.67 3.35 -7.51
N THR A 204 -3.67 3.95 -6.87
CA THR A 204 -3.46 5.08 -5.95
C THR A 204 -3.37 4.58 -4.52
N ASP A 205 -2.54 3.56 -4.29
CA ASP A 205 -2.25 3.01 -2.97
C ASP A 205 -1.89 4.14 -1.99
N GLY A 206 -2.27 4.00 -0.73
CA GLY A 206 -2.03 5.01 0.28
C GLY A 206 -0.56 5.03 0.74
N ILE A 207 -0.15 4.03 1.50
CA ILE A 207 1.22 3.90 2.02
C ILE A 207 1.74 2.50 1.70
N ASP A 208 2.79 2.43 0.88
CA ASP A 208 3.50 1.21 0.53
C ASP A 208 4.83 1.12 1.27
N ILE A 209 5.02 0.05 2.04
CA ILE A 209 6.24 -0.26 2.78
C ILE A 209 6.91 -1.45 2.10
N ASP A 210 8.02 -1.23 1.40
CA ASP A 210 8.66 -2.23 0.55
C ASP A 210 10.11 -2.50 1.00
N SER A 211 10.40 -3.73 1.39
CA SER A 211 11.74 -4.17 1.81
C SER A 211 12.42 -3.23 2.81
N SER A 212 11.67 -2.76 3.78
CA SER A 212 12.08 -1.75 4.76
C SER A 212 12.00 -2.28 6.19
N THR A 213 12.74 -1.66 7.10
CA THR A 213 12.87 -2.14 8.47
C THR A 213 12.60 -1.03 9.49
N ASN A 214 11.95 -1.37 10.62
CA ASN A 214 11.62 -0.42 11.68
C ASN A 214 10.79 0.76 11.14
N VAL A 215 9.63 0.46 10.56
CA VAL A 215 8.70 1.46 10.03
C VAL A 215 7.48 1.56 10.95
N LEU A 216 7.14 2.76 11.34
CA LEU A 216 5.93 3.09 12.09
C LEU A 216 4.98 3.91 11.21
N VAL A 217 3.74 3.44 11.09
CA VAL A 217 2.63 4.20 10.48
C VAL A 217 1.54 4.38 11.54
N GLU A 218 1.23 5.60 11.90
CA GLU A 218 0.22 5.85 12.92
C GLU A 218 -0.59 7.11 12.69
N HIS A 219 -1.83 7.13 13.24
CA HIS A 219 -2.72 8.28 13.21
C HIS A 219 -3.01 8.83 11.79
N CYS A 220 -3.02 7.98 10.78
CA CYS A 220 -3.30 8.35 9.41
C CYS A 220 -4.77 8.12 9.05
N GLU A 221 -5.31 9.00 8.20
CA GLU A 221 -6.62 8.85 7.57
C GLU A 221 -6.42 8.61 6.07
N ILE A 222 -6.88 7.45 5.55
CA ILE A 222 -6.56 7.04 4.19
C ILE A 222 -7.81 6.59 3.44
N ASP A 223 -8.14 7.31 2.37
CA ASP A 223 -9.16 6.98 1.37
C ASP A 223 -8.51 7.00 -0.02
N CYS A 224 -8.49 5.86 -0.70
CA CYS A 224 -7.82 5.69 -2.00
C CYS A 224 -8.55 4.67 -2.87
N ASN A 225 -7.99 4.36 -4.05
CA ASN A 225 -8.63 3.42 -4.99
C ASN A 225 -7.87 2.08 -5.13
N ASP A 226 -6.87 1.84 -4.30
CA ASP A 226 -6.14 0.57 -4.20
C ASP A 226 -5.85 0.28 -2.71
N ASP A 227 -4.82 -0.46 -2.35
CA ASP A 227 -4.51 -0.79 -0.95
C ASP A 227 -4.30 0.47 -0.10
N ASN A 228 -4.97 0.58 1.06
CA ASN A 228 -4.79 1.74 1.94
C ASN A 228 -3.40 1.74 2.58
N ILE A 229 -2.98 0.61 3.14
CA ILE A 229 -1.61 0.41 3.66
C ILE A 229 -1.15 -0.98 3.20
N CYS A 230 0.00 -1.02 2.54
CA CYS A 230 0.51 -2.24 1.96
C CYS A 230 1.96 -2.52 2.38
N VAL A 231 2.26 -3.76 2.78
CA VAL A 231 3.63 -4.21 3.07
C VAL A 231 4.07 -5.16 1.97
N LYS A 232 5.20 -4.86 1.33
CA LYS A 232 5.74 -5.55 0.17
C LYS A 232 7.21 -5.93 0.41
N ALA A 233 7.74 -6.87 -0.39
CA ALA A 233 9.14 -7.31 -0.27
C ALA A 233 9.71 -7.85 -1.60
N GLY A 234 9.33 -7.25 -2.72
CA GLY A 234 9.84 -7.64 -4.04
C GLY A 234 9.07 -8.76 -4.74
N ARG A 235 9.23 -8.85 -6.05
CA ARG A 235 8.45 -9.68 -6.96
C ARG A 235 9.30 -10.69 -7.72
N ASP A 236 8.88 -11.95 -7.70
CA ASP A 236 9.35 -13.04 -8.56
C ASP A 236 10.89 -13.23 -8.51
N ALA A 237 11.51 -13.59 -9.60
CA ALA A 237 12.96 -13.83 -9.67
C ALA A 237 13.78 -12.61 -9.24
N ASP A 238 13.35 -11.40 -9.63
CA ASP A 238 14.02 -10.15 -9.23
C ASP A 238 13.94 -9.93 -7.72
N GLY A 239 12.77 -10.07 -7.13
CA GLY A 239 12.59 -9.95 -5.69
C GLY A 239 13.36 -11.00 -4.89
N LEU A 240 13.43 -12.25 -5.41
CA LEU A 240 14.23 -13.33 -4.82
C LEU A 240 15.74 -13.09 -4.98
N ARG A 241 16.18 -12.42 -6.04
CA ARG A 241 17.56 -11.99 -6.24
C ARG A 241 17.98 -10.95 -5.21
N VAL A 242 17.15 -9.91 -5.04
CA VAL A 242 17.37 -8.83 -4.07
C VAL A 242 17.31 -9.36 -2.64
N ASN A 243 16.35 -10.24 -2.36
CA ASN A 243 16.17 -10.96 -1.09
C ASN A 243 16.22 -10.05 0.15
N ARG A 244 15.57 -8.89 0.09
CA ARG A 244 15.48 -7.94 1.21
C ARG A 244 14.08 -7.95 1.80
N PRO A 245 13.91 -8.34 3.07
CA PRO A 245 12.59 -8.44 3.69
C PRO A 245 12.04 -7.08 4.16
N SER A 246 10.74 -7.03 4.43
CA SER A 246 10.13 -6.03 5.30
C SER A 246 10.02 -6.58 6.71
N VAL A 247 10.60 -5.87 7.71
CA VAL A 247 10.74 -6.39 9.08
C VAL A 247 10.50 -5.30 10.12
N HIS A 248 9.84 -5.66 11.24
CA HIS A 248 9.52 -4.74 12.34
C HIS A 248 8.70 -3.55 11.87
N ILE A 249 7.53 -3.84 11.33
CA ILE A 249 6.56 -2.86 10.85
C ILE A 249 5.43 -2.74 11.89
N VAL A 250 5.12 -1.51 12.27
CA VAL A 250 4.01 -1.20 13.17
C VAL A 250 3.02 -0.29 12.46
N ILE A 251 1.76 -0.70 12.40
CA ILE A 251 0.65 0.06 11.81
C ILE A 251 -0.43 0.18 12.89
N ARG A 252 -0.74 1.41 13.31
CA ARG A 252 -1.69 1.57 14.41
C ARG A 252 -2.46 2.91 14.37
N HIS A 253 -3.61 2.93 15.07
CA HIS A 253 -4.43 4.15 15.24
C HIS A 253 -4.79 4.84 13.93
N CYS A 254 -5.05 4.08 12.86
CA CYS A 254 -5.39 4.60 11.56
C CYS A 254 -6.89 4.43 11.27
N THR A 255 -7.44 5.34 10.48
CA THR A 255 -8.78 5.24 9.91
C THR A 255 -8.67 5.06 8.40
N LEU A 256 -9.21 3.96 7.90
CA LEU A 256 -9.19 3.60 6.49
C LEU A 256 -10.59 3.73 5.91
N GLY A 257 -10.74 4.62 4.93
CA GLY A 257 -11.92 4.75 4.10
C GLY A 257 -11.88 3.82 2.90
N ARG A 258 -12.51 4.21 1.80
CA ARG A 258 -12.48 3.43 0.55
C ARG A 258 -11.05 2.99 0.21
N GLY A 259 -10.91 1.77 -0.30
CA GLY A 259 -9.63 1.17 -0.68
C GLY A 259 -9.60 -0.34 -0.44
N GLY A 260 -8.42 -0.92 -0.63
CA GLY A 260 -8.17 -2.36 -0.50
C GLY A 260 -7.97 -2.86 0.93
N GLY A 261 -7.98 -1.98 1.94
CA GLY A 261 -7.70 -2.32 3.34
C GLY A 261 -6.21 -2.41 3.65
N ILE A 262 -5.85 -3.21 4.67
CA ILE A 262 -4.45 -3.47 5.03
C ILE A 262 -4.01 -4.77 4.35
N THR A 263 -2.96 -4.68 3.55
CA THR A 263 -2.50 -5.78 2.71
C THR A 263 -1.03 -6.15 3.00
N LEU A 264 -0.75 -7.45 3.11
CA LEU A 264 0.61 -7.99 3.02
C LEU A 264 0.76 -8.68 1.66
N GLY A 265 1.65 -8.18 0.80
CA GLY A 265 1.83 -8.64 -0.58
C GLY A 265 1.18 -7.69 -1.63
N SER A 266 1.03 -8.13 -2.93
CA SER A 266 1.36 -9.45 -3.48
C SER A 266 2.86 -9.70 -3.63
N GLU A 267 3.69 -8.71 -3.51
CA GLU A 267 5.14 -8.80 -3.64
C GLU A 267 5.73 -9.30 -2.32
N THR A 268 6.05 -10.61 -2.25
CA THR A 268 6.46 -11.27 -0.99
C THR A 268 7.86 -11.89 -1.03
N SER A 269 8.60 -11.73 -2.12
CA SER A 269 9.80 -12.52 -2.42
C SER A 269 10.90 -12.45 -1.36
N GLY A 270 11.13 -11.28 -0.77
CA GLY A 270 12.12 -11.09 0.31
C GLY A 270 11.64 -11.53 1.70
N GLY A 271 10.34 -11.83 1.84
CA GLY A 271 9.70 -12.15 3.11
C GLY A 271 9.19 -10.91 3.87
N ILE A 272 8.17 -11.14 4.70
CA ILE A 272 7.55 -10.11 5.55
C ILE A 272 7.45 -10.68 6.96
N ARG A 273 8.05 -10.03 7.95
CA ARG A 273 8.15 -10.58 9.30
C ARG A 273 8.02 -9.52 10.39
N HIS A 274 7.50 -9.94 11.54
CA HIS A 274 7.32 -9.06 12.70
C HIS A 274 6.51 -7.81 12.34
N VAL A 275 5.26 -8.02 11.90
CA VAL A 275 4.31 -6.96 11.58
C VAL A 275 3.25 -6.91 12.68
N GLU A 276 3.07 -5.75 13.27
CA GLU A 276 2.04 -5.47 14.26
C GLU A 276 1.02 -4.47 13.68
N ILE A 277 -0.25 -4.86 13.68
CA ILE A 277 -1.36 -4.05 13.19
C ILE A 277 -2.35 -3.92 14.34
N SER A 278 -2.64 -2.70 14.78
CA SER A 278 -3.57 -2.54 15.90
C SER A 278 -4.36 -1.23 15.85
N ASP A 279 -5.55 -1.27 16.49
CA ASP A 279 -6.36 -0.07 16.70
C ASP A 279 -6.74 0.61 15.38
N ILE A 280 -7.29 -0.16 14.45
CA ILE A 280 -7.64 0.30 13.10
C ILE A 280 -9.15 0.35 12.93
N MET A 281 -9.63 1.45 12.39
CA MET A 281 -11.01 1.62 11.93
C MET A 281 -11.06 1.50 10.41
N LEU A 282 -11.86 0.56 9.89
CA LEU A 282 -12.08 0.38 8.46
C LEU A 282 -13.55 0.68 8.13
N LYS A 283 -13.79 1.54 7.14
CA LYS A 283 -15.14 1.98 6.76
C LYS A 283 -15.34 1.87 5.25
N GLY A 284 -16.05 0.84 4.80
CA GLY A 284 -16.36 0.65 3.38
C GLY A 284 -15.16 0.26 2.52
N THR A 285 -14.11 -0.31 3.12
CA THR A 285 -12.99 -0.90 2.37
C THR A 285 -13.42 -2.19 1.67
N GLU A 286 -12.75 -2.56 0.59
CA GLU A 286 -12.99 -3.85 -0.07
C GLU A 286 -12.58 -5.02 0.82
N ASN A 287 -11.43 -4.92 1.48
CA ASN A 287 -10.95 -5.91 2.42
C ASN A 287 -10.64 -5.28 3.77
N GLY A 288 -10.68 -6.10 4.81
CA GLY A 288 -10.20 -5.74 6.14
C GLY A 288 -8.70 -5.98 6.26
N PHE A 289 -8.33 -7.20 6.60
CA PHE A 289 -6.95 -7.69 6.58
C PHE A 289 -6.77 -8.67 5.43
N ARG A 290 -5.77 -8.41 4.60
CA ARG A 290 -5.57 -9.12 3.35
C ARG A 290 -4.16 -9.71 3.24
N LEU A 291 -4.08 -10.97 2.85
CA LEU A 291 -2.86 -11.64 2.41
C LEU A 291 -2.99 -11.95 0.93
N LYS A 292 -2.06 -11.51 0.10
CA LYS A 292 -2.06 -11.83 -1.32
C LYS A 292 -0.66 -12.19 -1.81
N SER A 293 -0.56 -13.15 -2.74
CA SER A 293 0.71 -13.53 -3.36
C SER A 293 0.46 -14.28 -4.68
N ALA A 294 1.50 -14.88 -5.24
CA ALA A 294 1.42 -15.74 -6.42
C ALA A 294 2.51 -16.83 -6.38
N ARG A 295 2.39 -17.88 -7.20
CA ARG A 295 3.30 -19.03 -7.21
C ARG A 295 4.77 -18.69 -7.52
N THR A 296 5.03 -17.53 -8.09
CA THR A 296 6.38 -17.10 -8.46
C THR A 296 7.00 -16.12 -7.47
N ARG A 297 6.21 -15.67 -6.48
CA ARG A 297 6.65 -14.67 -5.50
C ARG A 297 7.65 -15.22 -4.50
N GLY A 298 7.41 -16.41 -3.96
CA GLY A 298 8.19 -16.96 -2.85
C GLY A 298 8.11 -16.11 -1.58
N GLY A 299 9.11 -16.28 -0.72
CA GLY A 299 9.20 -15.60 0.57
C GLY A 299 8.39 -16.26 1.66
N THR A 300 8.69 -15.89 2.90
CA THR A 300 7.96 -16.33 4.10
C THR A 300 7.33 -15.11 4.78
N ILE A 301 6.06 -15.22 5.06
CA ILE A 301 5.28 -14.25 5.82
C ILE A 301 4.96 -14.87 7.17
N GLU A 302 5.53 -14.30 8.25
CA GLU A 302 5.45 -14.88 9.58
C GLU A 302 5.56 -13.85 10.70
N HIS A 303 5.20 -14.24 11.93
CA HIS A 303 5.18 -13.37 13.09
C HIS A 303 4.29 -12.13 12.87
N ILE A 304 3.07 -12.35 12.41
CA ILE A 304 2.09 -11.30 12.14
C ILE A 304 1.10 -11.24 13.31
N ARG A 305 0.89 -10.07 13.86
CA ARG A 305 -0.01 -9.81 14.99
C ARG A 305 -1.01 -8.72 14.61
N VAL A 306 -2.28 -9.08 14.59
CA VAL A 306 -3.40 -8.21 14.22
C VAL A 306 -4.37 -8.14 15.38
N ARG A 307 -4.65 -6.95 15.88
CA ARG A 307 -5.56 -6.80 17.01
C ARG A 307 -6.38 -5.52 16.95
N ASN A 308 -7.55 -5.55 17.57
CA ASN A 308 -8.43 -4.40 17.73
C ASN A 308 -8.77 -3.72 16.40
N LEU A 309 -9.39 -4.48 15.49
CA LEU A 309 -9.91 -3.94 14.23
C LEU A 309 -11.43 -3.73 14.33
N HIS A 310 -11.86 -2.54 13.99
CA HIS A 310 -13.28 -2.21 13.86
C HIS A 310 -13.61 -1.99 12.38
N MET A 311 -14.41 -2.88 11.82
CA MET A 311 -14.76 -2.89 10.41
C MET A 311 -16.26 -2.58 10.25
N THR A 312 -16.57 -1.57 9.43
CA THR A 312 -17.96 -1.22 9.10
C THR A 312 -18.14 -1.28 7.58
N ASN A 313 -19.10 -2.06 7.12
CA ASN A 313 -19.41 -2.24 5.69
C ASN A 313 -18.21 -2.71 4.84
N VAL A 314 -17.37 -3.57 5.40
CA VAL A 314 -16.23 -4.19 4.71
C VAL A 314 -16.71 -5.43 3.97
N ARG A 315 -16.32 -5.57 2.69
CA ARG A 315 -16.77 -6.70 1.86
C ARG A 315 -16.13 -8.03 2.28
N ASN A 316 -14.81 -8.08 2.39
CA ASN A 316 -14.05 -9.25 2.80
C ASN A 316 -13.24 -8.92 4.05
N PRO A 317 -13.78 -9.12 5.27
CA PRO A 317 -13.02 -8.92 6.49
C PRO A 317 -11.65 -9.61 6.49
N PHE A 318 -11.60 -10.84 5.97
CA PHE A 318 -10.38 -11.62 5.82
C PHE A 318 -10.28 -12.23 4.43
N SER A 319 -9.34 -11.71 3.60
CA SER A 319 -9.10 -12.18 2.24
C SER A 319 -7.65 -12.66 2.10
N PHE A 320 -7.44 -13.99 2.00
CA PHE A 320 -6.12 -14.61 1.91
C PHE A 320 -6.01 -15.38 0.59
N LEU A 321 -5.61 -14.68 -0.48
CA LEU A 321 -5.55 -15.22 -1.83
C LEU A 321 -4.09 -15.34 -2.30
N LEU A 322 -3.54 -16.56 -2.27
CA LEU A 322 -2.16 -16.79 -2.65
C LEU A 322 -1.96 -17.04 -4.16
N ASN A 323 -3.03 -17.19 -4.92
CA ASN A 323 -3.02 -17.16 -6.38
C ASN A 323 -3.76 -15.91 -6.90
N TRP A 324 -3.37 -14.76 -6.35
CA TRP A 324 -4.04 -13.51 -6.61
C TRP A 324 -3.80 -13.00 -8.02
N ASN A 325 -4.89 -12.64 -8.70
CA ASN A 325 -4.92 -12.00 -10.02
C ASN A 325 -3.91 -12.60 -11.02
N PRO A 326 -4.14 -13.82 -11.52
CA PRO A 326 -3.17 -14.51 -12.40
C PRO A 326 -2.78 -13.72 -13.65
N SER A 327 -3.68 -12.93 -14.22
CA SER A 327 -3.42 -12.12 -15.41
C SER A 327 -2.42 -10.99 -15.17
N TYR A 328 -2.35 -10.49 -13.93
CA TYR A 328 -1.35 -9.52 -13.49
C TYR A 328 -0.09 -10.21 -12.97
N SER A 329 -0.26 -11.30 -12.23
CA SER A 329 0.83 -11.91 -11.47
C SER A 329 1.81 -12.70 -12.31
N TYR A 330 1.38 -13.32 -13.40
CA TYR A 330 2.22 -14.19 -14.20
C TYR A 330 2.60 -13.53 -15.53
N ALA A 331 3.85 -13.05 -15.59
CA ALA A 331 4.42 -12.49 -16.81
C ALA A 331 4.79 -13.61 -17.80
N ARG A 332 4.33 -13.45 -19.04
CA ARG A 332 4.68 -14.35 -20.13
C ARG A 332 4.92 -13.54 -21.40
N LEU A 333 6.13 -13.63 -21.93
CA LEU A 333 6.44 -12.99 -23.23
C LEU A 333 5.55 -13.58 -24.32
N PRO A 334 5.04 -12.76 -25.24
CA PRO A 334 4.23 -13.24 -26.37
C PRO A 334 5.00 -14.22 -27.24
N ASP A 335 4.30 -15.26 -27.74
CA ASP A 335 4.88 -16.22 -28.66
C ASP A 335 5.36 -15.53 -29.94
N GLY A 336 6.58 -15.83 -30.40
CA GLY A 336 7.16 -15.22 -31.58
C GLY A 336 7.69 -13.79 -31.42
N CYS A 337 7.83 -13.29 -30.18
CA CYS A 337 8.48 -12.03 -29.88
C CYS A 337 9.98 -12.14 -30.20
N SER A 338 10.35 -11.97 -31.50
CA SER A 338 11.76 -11.99 -31.96
C SER A 338 12.39 -10.59 -32.00
N GLY A 339 11.63 -9.56 -31.57
CA GLY A 339 12.07 -8.17 -31.50
C GLY A 339 12.66 -7.79 -30.14
N GLU A 340 13.22 -6.58 -30.07
CA GLU A 340 13.60 -6.00 -28.78
C GLU A 340 12.36 -5.77 -27.92
N VAL A 341 12.30 -6.46 -26.78
CA VAL A 341 11.30 -6.23 -25.74
C VAL A 341 11.92 -5.35 -24.64
N PRO A 342 11.13 -4.56 -23.90
CA PRO A 342 11.62 -3.78 -22.79
C PRO A 342 12.39 -4.67 -21.79
N GLU A 343 13.50 -4.18 -21.23
CA GLU A 343 14.34 -4.95 -20.33
C GLU A 343 13.57 -5.45 -19.10
N HIS A 344 12.69 -4.61 -18.53
CA HIS A 344 11.86 -5.01 -17.40
C HIS A 344 10.86 -6.12 -17.73
N TRP A 345 10.46 -6.29 -19.01
CA TRP A 345 9.64 -7.45 -19.41
C TRP A 345 10.43 -8.76 -19.29
N LYS A 346 11.72 -8.74 -19.66
CA LYS A 346 12.60 -9.93 -19.52
C LYS A 346 12.78 -10.27 -18.05
N VAL A 347 13.05 -9.25 -17.21
CA VAL A 347 13.17 -9.41 -15.76
C VAL A 347 11.91 -10.01 -15.15
N MET A 348 10.73 -9.52 -15.54
CA MET A 348 9.44 -10.00 -15.02
C MET A 348 9.09 -11.40 -15.50
N ALA A 349 9.51 -11.78 -16.71
CA ALA A 349 9.25 -13.10 -17.29
C ALA A 349 10.34 -14.12 -16.92
N GLU A 350 11.37 -13.74 -16.17
CA GLU A 350 12.42 -14.65 -15.72
C GLU A 350 11.83 -15.72 -14.79
N PRO A 351 12.01 -17.02 -15.10
CA PRO A 351 11.47 -18.08 -14.27
C PRO A 351 12.22 -18.20 -12.94
N VAL A 352 11.47 -18.50 -11.89
CA VAL A 352 12.03 -18.82 -10.57
C VAL A 352 12.59 -20.24 -10.58
N HIS A 353 13.85 -20.40 -10.21
CA HIS A 353 14.51 -21.68 -10.11
C HIS A 353 15.11 -21.95 -8.70
N PRO A 354 14.89 -23.14 -8.12
CA PRO A 354 13.91 -24.14 -8.58
C PRO A 354 12.47 -23.62 -8.38
N PRO A 355 11.45 -24.13 -9.08
CA PRO A 355 10.08 -23.62 -9.04
C PRO A 355 9.47 -23.58 -7.64
N GLU A 356 9.82 -24.53 -6.77
CA GLU A 356 9.34 -24.62 -5.39
C GLU A 356 9.73 -23.39 -4.54
N ARG A 357 10.83 -22.73 -4.89
CA ARG A 357 11.29 -21.50 -4.26
C ARG A 357 10.31 -20.32 -4.49
N GLY A 358 9.57 -20.40 -5.58
CA GLY A 358 8.55 -19.40 -5.92
C GLY A 358 7.26 -19.53 -5.11
N ILE A 359 7.00 -20.67 -4.45
CA ILE A 359 5.77 -20.86 -3.68
C ILE A 359 5.90 -20.14 -2.33
N PRO A 360 5.09 -19.10 -2.05
CA PRO A 360 5.15 -18.35 -0.80
C PRO A 360 4.68 -19.20 0.38
N GLU A 361 5.18 -18.89 1.58
CA GLU A 361 4.78 -19.53 2.82
C GLU A 361 4.17 -18.50 3.78
N PHE A 362 2.99 -18.79 4.29
CA PHE A 362 2.29 -17.95 5.27
C PHE A 362 2.04 -18.75 6.54
N ARG A 363 2.55 -18.25 7.66
CA ARG A 363 2.43 -18.94 8.96
C ARG A 363 2.58 -18.01 10.15
N ASP A 364 2.26 -18.52 11.33
CA ASP A 364 2.39 -17.81 12.62
C ASP A 364 1.74 -16.42 12.59
N ILE A 365 0.41 -16.45 12.47
CA ILE A 365 -0.43 -15.26 12.41
C ILE A 365 -1.39 -15.30 13.59
N GLU A 366 -1.48 -14.22 14.34
CA GLU A 366 -2.47 -14.04 15.40
C GLU A 366 -3.41 -12.88 15.07
N ILE A 367 -4.71 -13.14 15.15
CA ILE A 367 -5.77 -12.18 14.85
C ILE A 367 -6.72 -12.17 16.04
N SER A 368 -6.89 -11.02 16.66
CA SER A 368 -7.67 -10.92 17.88
C SER A 368 -8.47 -9.62 17.99
N GLN A 369 -9.57 -9.65 18.75
CA GLN A 369 -10.37 -8.46 19.04
C GLN A 369 -10.84 -7.77 17.76
N VAL A 370 -11.54 -8.50 16.89
CA VAL A 370 -12.08 -7.94 15.64
C VAL A 370 -13.59 -7.87 15.71
N THR A 371 -14.13 -6.70 15.39
CA THR A 371 -15.55 -6.48 15.25
C THR A 371 -15.87 -6.06 13.82
N VAL A 372 -16.76 -6.80 13.16
CA VAL A 372 -17.28 -6.49 11.83
C VAL A 372 -18.77 -6.25 11.93
N THR A 373 -19.18 -5.02 11.59
CA THR A 373 -20.59 -4.62 11.57
C THR A 373 -20.98 -4.18 10.17
N GLY A 374 -22.24 -4.46 9.82
CA GLY A 374 -22.89 -3.92 8.62
C GLY A 374 -24.25 -3.35 9.01
N ASP A 375 -24.69 -2.31 8.33
CA ASP A 375 -26.08 -1.96 8.34
C ASP A 375 -26.84 -3.10 7.64
N LEU A 376 -27.76 -3.78 8.34
CA LEU A 376 -28.48 -4.95 7.81
C LEU A 376 -29.29 -4.59 6.55
N ASP A 377 -29.71 -3.33 6.40
CA ASP A 377 -30.36 -2.84 5.19
C ASP A 377 -29.35 -2.48 4.08
N HIS A 378 -28.06 -2.42 4.43
CA HIS A 378 -26.95 -2.04 3.55
C HIS A 378 -25.73 -2.97 3.69
N VAL A 379 -25.88 -4.14 4.36
CA VAL A 379 -24.82 -5.17 4.32
C VAL A 379 -24.48 -5.36 2.86
N ASN A 380 -23.25 -5.04 2.49
CA ASN A 380 -22.78 -5.25 1.13
C ASN A 380 -23.22 -6.67 0.72
N SER A 381 -24.18 -6.76 -0.21
CA SER A 381 -24.85 -8.00 -0.62
C SER A 381 -23.89 -9.09 -1.10
N ARG A 382 -22.60 -8.85 -0.99
CA ARG A 382 -21.50 -9.74 -1.37
C ARG A 382 -20.49 -9.92 -0.25
N SER A 383 -20.76 -9.46 1.00
CA SER A 383 -19.79 -9.63 2.09
C SER A 383 -19.67 -11.09 2.52
N GLN A 384 -18.45 -11.56 2.72
CA GLN A 384 -18.16 -12.92 3.20
C GLN A 384 -17.08 -12.89 4.30
N ALA A 385 -17.27 -13.71 5.35
CA ALA A 385 -16.37 -13.70 6.49
C ALA A 385 -14.94 -14.11 6.11
N PHE A 386 -14.82 -15.16 5.32
CA PHE A 386 -13.55 -15.73 4.90
C PHE A 386 -13.50 -15.91 3.38
N GLU A 387 -12.45 -15.39 2.78
CA GLU A 387 -12.09 -15.60 1.39
C GLU A 387 -10.65 -16.15 1.38
N VAL A 388 -10.48 -17.47 1.52
CA VAL A 388 -9.16 -18.07 1.73
C VAL A 388 -8.87 -19.15 0.71
N GLU A 389 -7.81 -18.93 -0.08
CA GLU A 389 -7.26 -19.91 -1.03
C GLU A 389 -5.74 -19.87 -1.03
N ALA A 390 -5.13 -20.92 -0.51
CA ALA A 390 -3.68 -21.11 -0.54
C ALA A 390 -3.27 -22.16 -1.59
N TYR A 391 -2.17 -22.84 -1.35
CA TYR A 391 -1.69 -23.92 -2.19
C TYR A 391 -1.70 -25.25 -1.45
N PRO A 392 -2.08 -26.37 -2.13
CA PRO A 392 -2.04 -27.68 -1.50
C PRO A 392 -0.62 -28.06 -1.03
N GLU A 393 0.42 -27.60 -1.74
CA GLU A 393 1.82 -27.87 -1.40
C GLU A 393 2.33 -27.04 -0.22
N LYS A 394 1.73 -25.85 -0.01
CA LYS A 394 2.04 -24.95 1.11
C LYS A 394 0.76 -24.30 1.63
N PRO A 395 0.01 -24.99 2.48
CA PRO A 395 -1.18 -24.42 3.09
C PRO A 395 -0.83 -23.23 3.99
N ILE A 396 -1.75 -22.30 4.15
CA ILE A 396 -1.65 -21.28 5.19
C ILE A 396 -1.79 -21.99 6.54
N ARG A 397 -0.83 -21.80 7.43
CA ARG A 397 -0.76 -22.59 8.64
C ARG A 397 -0.47 -21.79 9.92
N ASP A 398 -0.80 -22.41 11.03
CA ASP A 398 -0.51 -21.91 12.37
C ASP A 398 -1.12 -20.51 12.59
N ILE A 399 -2.45 -20.40 12.40
CA ILE A 399 -3.19 -19.16 12.66
C ILE A 399 -4.00 -19.30 13.94
N ARG A 400 -3.96 -18.28 14.78
CA ARG A 400 -4.79 -18.16 15.99
C ARG A 400 -5.77 -17.01 15.85
N TRP A 401 -7.04 -17.30 16.09
CA TRP A 401 -8.14 -16.36 16.06
C TRP A 401 -8.75 -16.28 17.45
N SER A 402 -8.96 -15.07 17.98
CA SER A 402 -9.60 -14.94 19.29
C SER A 402 -10.45 -13.67 19.40
N HIS A 403 -11.57 -13.78 20.14
CA HIS A 403 -12.47 -12.66 20.41
C HIS A 403 -12.90 -11.90 19.14
N ILE A 404 -13.54 -12.63 18.23
CA ILE A 404 -13.98 -12.08 16.94
C ILE A 404 -15.50 -12.14 16.82
N ARG A 405 -16.08 -11.04 16.41
CA ARG A 405 -17.52 -10.89 16.14
C ARG A 405 -17.71 -10.34 14.74
N MET A 406 -18.33 -11.09 13.87
CA MET A 406 -18.59 -10.66 12.48
C MET A 406 -20.07 -10.76 12.15
N THR A 407 -20.60 -9.74 11.48
CA THR A 407 -21.90 -9.78 10.80
C THR A 407 -21.67 -9.54 9.32
N VAL A 408 -21.96 -10.51 8.49
CA VAL A 408 -21.68 -10.56 7.05
C VAL A 408 -22.82 -11.23 6.30
N GLN A 409 -22.82 -11.14 4.95
CA GLN A 409 -23.82 -11.79 4.12
C GLN A 409 -23.65 -13.31 4.14
N GLU A 410 -22.45 -13.81 3.93
CA GLU A 410 -22.12 -15.23 3.79
C GLU A 410 -20.92 -15.64 4.64
N ALA A 411 -20.81 -16.92 4.96
CA ALA A 411 -19.66 -17.48 5.65
C ALA A 411 -18.37 -17.49 4.79
N GLY A 412 -18.50 -17.76 3.49
CA GLY A 412 -17.38 -17.81 2.55
C GLY A 412 -16.71 -19.18 2.46
N TYR A 413 -15.38 -19.21 2.30
CA TYR A 413 -14.61 -20.44 2.14
C TYR A 413 -13.20 -20.37 2.68
N ILE A 414 -12.66 -21.55 3.04
CA ILE A 414 -11.27 -21.76 3.43
C ILE A 414 -10.73 -22.99 2.68
N ALA A 415 -9.73 -22.75 1.81
CA ALA A 415 -9.07 -23.80 1.05
C ALA A 415 -7.56 -23.85 1.35
N HIS A 416 -7.03 -25.06 1.58
CA HIS A 416 -5.62 -25.33 1.86
C HIS A 416 -5.12 -24.63 3.13
N ALA A 417 -5.70 -24.97 4.28
CA ALA A 417 -5.34 -24.43 5.59
C ALA A 417 -4.94 -25.53 6.57
N GLN A 418 -4.05 -25.22 7.51
CA GLN A 418 -3.57 -26.18 8.49
C GLN A 418 -3.33 -25.53 9.87
N ASN A 419 -3.69 -26.24 10.94
CA ASN A 419 -3.46 -25.84 12.32
C ASN A 419 -4.04 -24.45 12.65
N TRP A 420 -5.32 -24.23 12.40
CA TRP A 420 -6.02 -23.03 12.80
C TRP A 420 -6.77 -23.23 14.10
N GLN A 421 -6.53 -22.37 15.06
CA GLN A 421 -7.21 -22.37 16.36
C GLN A 421 -8.15 -21.17 16.42
N MET A 422 -9.40 -21.42 16.85
CA MET A 422 -10.42 -20.38 17.01
C MET A 422 -11.00 -20.40 18.41
N ASP A 423 -10.70 -19.36 19.18
CA ASP A 423 -11.23 -19.15 20.53
C ASP A 423 -12.18 -17.95 20.54
N ASP A 424 -13.42 -18.16 20.95
CA ASP A 424 -14.44 -17.11 20.99
C ASP A 424 -14.63 -16.36 19.66
N VAL A 425 -14.82 -17.10 18.57
CA VAL A 425 -15.10 -16.58 17.23
C VAL A 425 -16.54 -16.83 16.85
N VAL A 426 -17.31 -15.76 16.63
CA VAL A 426 -18.73 -15.81 16.25
C VAL A 426 -18.97 -15.08 14.95
N VAL A 427 -19.58 -15.77 14.00
CA VAL A 427 -19.98 -15.24 12.68
C VAL A 427 -21.49 -15.27 12.56
N ARG A 428 -22.08 -14.10 12.39
CA ARG A 428 -23.51 -13.95 12.08
C ARG A 428 -23.66 -13.76 10.58
N THR A 429 -24.47 -14.60 9.96
CA THR A 429 -24.71 -14.53 8.52
C THR A 429 -26.17 -14.19 8.23
N VAL A 430 -26.39 -13.37 7.22
CA VAL A 430 -27.74 -13.07 6.69
C VAL A 430 -28.25 -14.26 5.90
N GLU A 431 -27.40 -14.86 5.05
CA GLU A 431 -27.73 -16.05 4.29
C GLU A 431 -27.23 -17.31 5.02
N PRO A 432 -28.06 -18.38 5.08
CA PRO A 432 -27.72 -19.62 5.79
C PRO A 432 -26.76 -20.50 4.96
N THR A 433 -25.75 -19.90 4.36
CA THR A 433 -24.76 -20.64 3.58
C THR A 433 -23.66 -21.16 4.51
N PRO A 434 -23.36 -22.47 4.49
CA PRO A 434 -22.30 -23.02 5.32
C PRO A 434 -20.91 -22.55 4.86
N LEU A 435 -19.99 -22.45 5.81
CA LEU A 435 -18.56 -22.25 5.49
C LEU A 435 -18.06 -23.45 4.67
N ARG A 436 -17.56 -23.19 3.47
CA ARG A 436 -16.97 -24.24 2.63
C ARG A 436 -15.51 -24.48 3.04
N LEU A 437 -15.19 -25.73 3.31
CA LEU A 437 -13.84 -26.16 3.67
C LEU A 437 -13.31 -27.11 2.60
N ASP A 438 -12.13 -26.86 2.08
CA ASP A 438 -11.44 -27.70 1.11
C ASP A 438 -9.98 -27.93 1.50
N ASN A 439 -9.56 -29.20 1.57
CA ASN A 439 -8.20 -29.59 1.93
C ASN A 439 -7.68 -28.85 3.18
N VAL A 440 -8.42 -28.97 4.29
CA VAL A 440 -8.07 -28.38 5.58
C VAL A 440 -7.67 -29.48 6.56
N VAL A 441 -6.64 -29.21 7.38
CA VAL A 441 -6.13 -30.16 8.37
C VAL A 441 -6.01 -29.48 9.73
N ASN A 442 -6.68 -30.01 10.74
CA ASN A 442 -6.68 -29.46 12.09
C ASN A 442 -7.05 -27.96 12.11
N VAL A 443 -8.22 -27.64 11.58
CA VAL A 443 -8.76 -26.29 11.47
C VAL A 443 -10.07 -26.22 12.24
N ASP A 444 -10.10 -25.39 13.28
CA ASP A 444 -11.32 -25.07 13.99
C ASP A 444 -12.27 -24.24 13.12
N VAL A 445 -13.56 -24.32 13.41
CA VAL A 445 -14.57 -23.50 12.75
C VAL A 445 -15.22 -22.55 13.74
N PRO A 446 -15.62 -21.34 13.33
CA PRO A 446 -16.30 -20.41 14.22
C PRO A 446 -17.71 -20.89 14.58
N VAL A 447 -18.27 -20.31 15.62
CA VAL A 447 -19.70 -20.45 15.91
C VAL A 447 -20.49 -19.62 14.91
N PHE A 448 -21.37 -20.28 14.14
CA PHE A 448 -22.24 -19.59 13.18
C PHE A 448 -23.64 -19.35 13.79
N VAL A 449 -24.16 -18.14 13.56
CA VAL A 449 -25.53 -17.74 13.92
C VAL A 449 -26.22 -17.19 12.68
N ASN A 450 -27.30 -17.79 12.29
CA ASN A 450 -28.12 -17.32 11.17
C ASN A 450 -29.10 -16.25 11.64
N LEU A 451 -29.02 -15.07 11.10
CA LEU A 451 -29.91 -13.96 11.45
C LEU A 451 -31.34 -14.16 10.95
N ALA A 452 -31.58 -15.03 9.98
CA ALA A 452 -32.93 -15.36 9.51
C ALA A 452 -33.75 -16.20 10.53
N ASP A 453 -33.09 -16.83 11.50
CA ASP A 453 -33.74 -17.68 12.50
C ASP A 453 -34.34 -16.90 13.69
N GLY A 454 -34.30 -15.58 13.68
CA GLY A 454 -35.16 -14.71 14.51
C GLY A 454 -34.76 -14.54 15.99
N GLU A 455 -33.52 -14.84 16.38
CA GLU A 455 -33.01 -14.47 17.70
C GLU A 455 -32.39 -13.05 17.66
N GLY A 456 -33.21 -12.07 18.02
CA GLY A 456 -32.77 -10.68 18.15
C GLY A 456 -31.71 -10.52 19.24
N TRP A 457 -30.61 -9.88 18.89
CA TRP A 457 -29.60 -9.43 19.84
C TRP A 457 -30.03 -8.11 20.48
N GLU A 458 -30.28 -8.11 21.78
CA GLU A 458 -30.33 -6.90 22.57
C GLU A 458 -28.90 -6.45 22.87
N GLY A 459 -28.47 -5.34 22.25
CA GLY A 459 -27.16 -4.75 22.52
C GLY A 459 -27.09 -4.30 23.99
N THR A 460 -26.18 -4.89 24.73
CA THR A 460 -25.75 -4.30 26.00
C THR A 460 -24.63 -3.32 25.70
N ASP A 461 -24.96 -2.02 25.74
CA ASP A 461 -24.00 -0.96 25.93
C ASP A 461 -23.26 -1.16 27.26
N GLY A 462 -21.91 -1.17 27.24
CA GLY A 462 -21.03 -1.24 28.38
C GLY A 462 -19.60 -0.92 28.01
#